data_9620047447ea82fa2e302b157ee91f63
#
_entry.id   9620047447ea82fa2e302b157ee91f63
#
_cell.length_a   1.000
_cell.length_b   1.000
_cell.length_c   1.000
_cell.angle_alpha   90.00
_cell.angle_beta   90.00
_cell.angle_gamma   90.00
#
_symmetry.space_group_name_H-M   'P 1'
#
loop_
_entity.id
_entity.type
_entity.pdbx_description
1 polymer ?
#
loop_
_entity_poly.entity_id
_entity_poly.type
_entity_poly.pdbx_seq_one_letter_code
_entity_poly.pdbx_strand_id
1 'polypeptide(L)'
;MRRSEDRILTTHTGSLPRPPELTRLFVRRTRGESVDPAELERLGQAALRGIVRKQTDAGIDIGNNGEQQREGFFLHIRHRMSGFGGSWQRRTRADALRYPVFKQMMEQQLAAREAVSNMGPPKAIGEVRSLGTAAIEAECADFQAALDETGAHFAEPFLTAPSPGIIAGAMKNEYYDSEEAYLAALGTALKAEYETIVGRGYLLQLDCPDLALERHLSYQDRPLGDFLGFVERVVATINSALENIPRDRVRLHVCWGNYEGPHDCDVPLADILPIIRQADVGGFFFPFANPRHAHEYRVFEKLPLDDDQLIIAGVIDSLTNFVEHPEAVADRIERVAAAVGDPHRVIAGTDCGFDTSAGMGRVAEDVVWAKLKALAEGAKIASERLRLG
;
A
#
# COMPACT_ATOMS: atom_id res chain seq x y z
N MET A 1 -1.53 -17.57 4.79
CA MET A 1 -0.37 -16.94 4.08
C MET A 1 0.78 -17.93 4.01
N ARG A 2 1.42 -18.05 2.84
CA ARG A 2 2.60 -18.92 2.67
C ARG A 2 3.80 -18.35 3.40
N ARG A 3 4.62 -19.24 3.96
CA ARG A 3 5.92 -18.94 4.55
C ARG A 3 7.06 -19.15 3.54
N SER A 4 8.20 -18.54 3.79
CA SER A 4 9.45 -18.74 3.03
C SER A 4 10.11 -20.09 3.42
N GLU A 5 9.49 -21.22 3.07
CA GLU A 5 9.95 -22.52 3.55
C GLU A 5 11.22 -22.99 2.84
N ASP A 6 11.19 -23.06 1.51
CA ASP A 6 12.33 -23.53 0.70
C ASP A 6 13.22 -22.36 0.22
N ARG A 7 12.72 -21.16 0.25
CA ARG A 7 13.41 -19.93 -0.16
C ARG A 7 12.66 -18.69 0.34
N ILE A 8 13.33 -17.57 0.40
CA ILE A 8 12.69 -16.27 0.64
C ILE A 8 11.74 -15.97 -0.52
N LEU A 9 10.44 -15.81 -0.21
CA LEU A 9 9.43 -15.41 -1.18
C LEU A 9 9.51 -13.92 -1.48
N THR A 10 9.13 -13.52 -2.70
CA THR A 10 9.16 -12.14 -3.17
C THR A 10 7.76 -11.59 -3.41
N THR A 11 7.56 -10.32 -3.10
CA THR A 11 6.32 -9.59 -3.34
C THR A 11 6.59 -8.11 -3.61
N HIS A 12 5.55 -7.33 -3.79
CA HIS A 12 5.60 -5.86 -3.80
C HIS A 12 4.37 -5.28 -3.10
N THR A 13 4.33 -3.95 -2.93
CA THR A 13 3.28 -3.32 -2.11
C THR A 13 1.92 -3.22 -2.82
N GLY A 14 1.88 -3.23 -4.16
CA GLY A 14 0.58 -3.23 -4.88
C GLY A 14 0.63 -2.45 -6.19
N SER A 15 0.64 -1.12 -6.13
CA SER A 15 0.58 -0.30 -7.33
C SER A 15 1.86 -0.37 -8.17
N LEU A 16 1.69 -0.60 -9.47
CA LEU A 16 2.75 -0.69 -10.47
C LEU A 16 2.51 0.37 -11.58
N PRO A 17 3.57 0.75 -12.35
CA PRO A 17 3.44 1.80 -13.36
C PRO A 17 2.31 1.54 -14.34
N ARG A 18 1.48 2.58 -14.55
CA ARG A 18 0.38 2.54 -15.53
C ARG A 18 0.85 3.04 -16.91
N PRO A 19 0.34 2.47 -18.01
CA PRO A 19 0.56 3.02 -19.33
C PRO A 19 0.14 4.50 -19.41
N PRO A 20 0.88 5.36 -20.16
CA PRO A 20 0.59 6.80 -20.22
C PRO A 20 -0.82 7.12 -20.72
N GLU A 21 -1.35 6.35 -21.68
CA GLU A 21 -2.70 6.52 -22.20
C GLU A 21 -3.77 6.27 -21.14
N LEU A 22 -3.61 5.25 -20.31
CA LEU A 22 -4.51 4.95 -19.19
C LEU A 22 -4.42 6.04 -18.13
N THR A 23 -3.20 6.47 -17.78
CA THR A 23 -2.96 7.59 -16.85
C THR A 23 -3.69 8.86 -17.31
N ARG A 24 -3.60 9.24 -18.59
CA ARG A 24 -4.31 10.41 -19.13
C ARG A 24 -5.83 10.31 -18.97
N LEU A 25 -6.42 9.13 -19.18
CA LEU A 25 -7.86 8.95 -18.96
C LEU A 25 -8.25 9.16 -17.49
N PHE A 26 -7.46 8.63 -16.54
CA PHE A 26 -7.70 8.87 -15.12
C PHE A 26 -7.57 10.35 -14.76
N VAL A 27 -6.55 11.04 -15.26
CA VAL A 27 -6.37 12.49 -15.02
C VAL A 27 -7.56 13.28 -15.55
N ARG A 28 -8.00 13.03 -16.79
CA ARG A 28 -9.18 13.67 -17.37
C ARG A 28 -10.43 13.42 -16.53
N ARG A 29 -10.68 12.16 -16.16
CA ARG A 29 -11.83 11.80 -15.32
C ARG A 29 -11.82 12.54 -13.97
N THR A 30 -10.66 12.66 -13.32
CA THR A 30 -10.56 13.36 -12.03
C THR A 30 -10.72 14.88 -12.15
N ARG A 31 -10.50 15.45 -13.34
CA ARG A 31 -10.79 16.86 -13.67
C ARG A 31 -12.26 17.11 -14.06
N GLY A 32 -13.10 16.06 -14.06
CA GLY A 32 -14.51 16.17 -14.44
C GLY A 32 -14.74 16.21 -15.96
N GLU A 33 -13.72 15.89 -16.75
CA GLU A 33 -13.85 15.76 -18.21
C GLU A 33 -14.56 14.44 -18.55
N SER A 34 -15.27 14.45 -19.69
CA SER A 34 -15.90 13.24 -20.21
C SER A 34 -14.83 12.24 -20.66
N VAL A 35 -14.93 11.02 -20.19
CA VAL A 35 -14.10 9.87 -20.58
C VAL A 35 -15.04 8.73 -20.98
N ASP A 36 -14.74 8.07 -22.10
CA ASP A 36 -15.49 6.90 -22.53
C ASP A 36 -15.23 5.72 -21.54
N PRO A 37 -16.26 5.22 -20.85
CA PRO A 37 -16.07 4.12 -19.90
C PRO A 37 -15.55 2.84 -20.56
N ALA A 38 -15.97 2.55 -21.80
CA ALA A 38 -15.53 1.36 -22.52
C ALA A 38 -14.05 1.45 -22.93
N GLU A 39 -13.56 2.63 -23.28
CA GLU A 39 -12.14 2.86 -23.53
C GLU A 39 -11.30 2.70 -22.25
N LEU A 40 -11.75 3.27 -21.13
CA LEU A 40 -11.09 3.14 -19.83
C LEU A 40 -11.00 1.67 -19.39
N GLU A 41 -12.08 0.93 -19.52
CA GLU A 41 -12.12 -0.50 -19.19
C GLU A 41 -11.18 -1.31 -20.07
N ARG A 42 -11.25 -1.13 -21.40
CA ARG A 42 -10.39 -1.82 -22.37
C ARG A 42 -8.90 -1.59 -22.11
N LEU A 43 -8.50 -0.32 -21.85
CA LEU A 43 -7.10 0.01 -21.53
C LEU A 43 -6.67 -0.54 -20.16
N GLY A 44 -7.56 -0.50 -19.18
CA GLY A 44 -7.32 -1.09 -17.85
C GLY A 44 -7.08 -2.60 -17.93
N GLN A 45 -7.90 -3.35 -18.64
CA GLN A 45 -7.74 -4.78 -18.84
C GLN A 45 -6.46 -5.13 -19.64
N ALA A 46 -6.12 -4.32 -20.66
CA ALA A 46 -4.88 -4.50 -21.41
C ALA A 46 -3.64 -4.26 -20.55
N ALA A 47 -3.67 -3.21 -19.73
CA ALA A 47 -2.62 -2.89 -18.77
C ALA A 47 -2.44 -4.00 -17.73
N LEU A 48 -3.55 -4.54 -17.21
CA LEU A 48 -3.57 -5.63 -16.26
C LEU A 48 -2.88 -6.89 -16.80
N ARG A 49 -3.19 -7.33 -18.03
CA ARG A 49 -2.50 -8.45 -18.67
C ARG A 49 -0.99 -8.22 -18.82
N GLY A 50 -0.61 -7.00 -19.19
CA GLY A 50 0.80 -6.61 -19.29
C GLY A 50 1.53 -6.67 -17.95
N ILE A 51 0.90 -6.17 -16.89
CA ILE A 51 1.48 -6.13 -15.54
C ILE A 51 1.66 -7.53 -14.96
N VAL A 52 0.71 -8.42 -15.14
CA VAL A 52 0.79 -9.80 -14.65
C VAL A 52 2.00 -10.52 -15.25
N ARG A 53 2.20 -10.42 -16.58
CA ARG A 53 3.39 -11.00 -17.25
C ARG A 53 4.70 -10.43 -16.73
N LYS A 54 4.78 -9.09 -16.64
CA LYS A 54 6.00 -8.40 -16.17
C LYS A 54 6.39 -8.79 -14.75
N GLN A 55 5.42 -9.01 -13.85
CA GLN A 55 5.67 -9.49 -12.49
C GLN A 55 6.29 -10.90 -12.50
N THR A 56 5.72 -11.83 -13.25
CA THR A 56 6.29 -13.20 -13.37
C THR A 56 7.66 -13.22 -14.04
N ASP A 57 7.86 -12.39 -15.08
CA ASP A 57 9.16 -12.26 -15.76
C ASP A 57 10.24 -11.64 -14.85
N ALA A 58 9.82 -10.85 -13.87
CA ALA A 58 10.71 -10.28 -12.85
C ALA A 58 10.99 -11.23 -11.67
N GLY A 59 10.31 -12.38 -11.60
CA GLY A 59 10.51 -13.36 -10.53
C GLY A 59 9.74 -13.06 -9.25
N ILE A 60 8.57 -12.40 -9.36
CA ILE A 60 7.70 -12.12 -8.22
C ILE A 60 6.83 -13.34 -7.92
N ASP A 61 6.87 -13.81 -6.67
CA ASP A 61 6.12 -14.98 -6.19
C ASP A 61 4.69 -14.68 -5.79
N ILE A 62 4.49 -13.53 -5.13
CA ILE A 62 3.22 -13.07 -4.57
C ILE A 62 2.87 -11.75 -5.26
N GLY A 63 2.10 -11.84 -6.34
CA GLY A 63 1.77 -10.72 -7.20
C GLY A 63 0.30 -10.32 -7.15
N ASN A 64 -0.03 -9.20 -7.82
CA ASN A 64 -1.38 -8.66 -7.89
C ASN A 64 -1.72 -8.05 -9.26
N ASN A 65 -2.86 -7.34 -9.32
CA ASN A 65 -3.34 -6.62 -10.48
C ASN A 65 -2.61 -5.29 -10.78
N GLY A 66 -1.61 -4.90 -9.99
CA GLY A 66 -0.86 -3.64 -10.14
C GLY A 66 -1.71 -2.39 -9.93
N GLU A 67 -2.94 -2.51 -9.43
CA GLU A 67 -3.93 -1.43 -9.29
C GLU A 67 -4.22 -0.69 -10.61
N GLN A 68 -4.06 -1.39 -11.73
CA GLN A 68 -4.13 -0.76 -13.05
C GLN A 68 -5.48 -0.10 -13.35
N GLN A 69 -6.58 -0.64 -12.79
CA GLN A 69 -7.93 -0.15 -13.02
C GLN A 69 -8.39 0.92 -12.02
N ARG A 70 -7.50 1.34 -11.10
CA ARG A 70 -7.77 2.36 -10.08
C ARG A 70 -7.02 3.65 -10.38
N GLU A 71 -7.66 4.80 -10.16
CA GLU A 71 -7.02 6.12 -10.29
C GLU A 71 -6.04 6.44 -9.16
N GLY A 72 -6.15 5.73 -8.03
CA GLY A 72 -5.29 5.83 -6.86
C GLY A 72 -5.71 4.82 -5.81
N PHE A 73 -4.79 4.46 -4.91
CA PHE A 73 -4.95 3.36 -3.95
C PHE A 73 -6.13 3.55 -2.97
N PHE A 74 -6.54 4.79 -2.65
CA PHE A 74 -7.73 5.07 -1.83
C PHE A 74 -8.78 5.93 -2.55
N LEU A 75 -8.43 6.69 -3.59
CA LEU A 75 -9.36 7.62 -4.24
C LEU A 75 -10.52 6.92 -4.95
N HIS A 76 -10.31 5.72 -5.44
CA HIS A 76 -11.31 4.92 -6.14
C HIS A 76 -12.54 4.60 -5.28
N ILE A 77 -12.41 4.64 -3.94
CA ILE A 77 -13.49 4.40 -2.99
C ILE A 77 -14.69 5.35 -3.20
N ARG A 78 -14.46 6.58 -3.65
CA ARG A 78 -15.54 7.53 -3.97
C ARG A 78 -16.52 7.03 -5.05
N HIS A 79 -16.12 6.03 -5.83
CA HIS A 79 -16.96 5.37 -6.83
C HIS A 79 -17.65 4.10 -6.31
N ARG A 80 -17.26 3.64 -5.11
CA ARG A 80 -17.75 2.40 -4.46
C ARG A 80 -18.60 2.66 -3.22
N MET A 81 -18.60 3.91 -2.74
CA MET A 81 -19.33 4.32 -1.53
C MET A 81 -20.10 5.61 -1.78
N SER A 82 -21.27 5.74 -1.13
CA SER A 82 -22.03 6.99 -1.04
C SER A 82 -21.41 7.94 -0.03
N GLY A 83 -21.95 9.17 0.06
CA GLY A 83 -21.64 10.14 1.10
C GLY A 83 -20.43 11.03 0.79
N PHE A 84 -19.68 10.78 -0.27
CA PHE A 84 -18.52 11.60 -0.65
C PHE A 84 -18.87 12.66 -1.68
N GLY A 85 -18.33 13.88 -1.50
CA GLY A 85 -18.50 14.98 -2.45
C GLY A 85 -17.63 16.20 -2.13
N GLY A 86 -17.72 17.21 -2.99
CA GLY A 86 -16.88 18.39 -2.88
C GLY A 86 -15.39 18.08 -2.95
N SER A 87 -14.58 19.00 -2.44
CA SER A 87 -13.13 18.81 -2.31
C SER A 87 -12.61 19.63 -1.14
N TRP A 88 -11.44 19.28 -0.64
CA TRP A 88 -10.71 20.08 0.34
C TRP A 88 -9.20 19.89 0.14
N GLN A 89 -8.42 20.81 0.66
CA GLN A 89 -6.97 20.74 0.57
C GLN A 89 -6.41 20.07 1.83
N ARG A 90 -5.74 18.92 1.67
CA ARG A 90 -5.00 18.29 2.77
C ARG A 90 -3.88 19.19 3.27
N ARG A 91 -3.52 19.05 4.53
CA ARG A 91 -2.40 19.79 5.15
C ARG A 91 -1.07 19.46 4.47
N THR A 92 -0.18 20.43 4.45
CA THR A 92 1.23 20.18 4.08
C THR A 92 1.91 19.41 5.20
N ARG A 93 2.74 18.46 4.86
CA ARG A 93 3.51 17.64 5.81
C ARG A 93 4.42 18.53 6.67
N ALA A 94 4.58 18.16 7.95
CA ALA A 94 5.36 18.94 8.91
C ALA A 94 6.84 19.06 8.50
N ASP A 95 7.44 17.98 7.98
CA ASP A 95 8.81 17.99 7.49
C ASP A 95 8.99 18.93 6.29
N ALA A 96 8.07 18.94 5.33
CA ALA A 96 8.12 19.89 4.21
C ALA A 96 8.02 21.35 4.68
N LEU A 97 7.25 21.63 5.75
CA LEU A 97 7.15 22.97 6.35
C LEU A 97 8.46 23.42 7.01
N ARG A 98 9.26 22.47 7.52
CA ARG A 98 10.58 22.75 8.13
C ARG A 98 11.64 23.15 7.12
N TYR A 99 11.49 22.75 5.85
CA TYR A 99 12.46 22.98 4.77
C TYR A 99 11.83 23.75 3.60
N PRO A 100 11.76 25.12 3.68
CA PRO A 100 11.04 25.93 2.67
C PRO A 100 11.57 25.75 1.24
N VAL A 101 12.88 25.57 1.06
CA VAL A 101 13.48 25.34 -0.27
C VAL A 101 13.03 24.00 -0.83
N PHE A 102 13.06 22.94 -0.02
CA PHE A 102 12.52 21.62 -0.41
C PHE A 102 11.04 21.69 -0.77
N LYS A 103 10.22 22.38 0.04
CA LYS A 103 8.80 22.57 -0.23
C LYS A 103 8.58 23.21 -1.59
N GLN A 104 9.29 24.30 -1.91
CA GLN A 104 9.18 24.99 -3.19
C GLN A 104 9.58 24.06 -4.35
N MET A 105 10.67 23.32 -4.23
CA MET A 105 11.11 22.34 -5.23
C MET A 105 10.06 21.25 -5.45
N MET A 106 9.51 20.70 -4.39
CA MET A 106 8.47 19.67 -4.46
C MET A 106 7.19 20.20 -5.15
N GLU A 107 6.75 21.40 -4.81
CA GLU A 107 5.57 22.05 -5.43
C GLU A 107 5.78 22.26 -6.93
N GLN A 108 6.96 22.71 -7.35
CA GLN A 108 7.32 22.87 -8.78
C GLN A 108 7.30 21.53 -9.52
N GLN A 109 7.88 20.47 -8.92
CA GLN A 109 7.89 19.14 -9.51
C GLN A 109 6.48 18.56 -9.65
N LEU A 110 5.62 18.75 -8.63
CA LEU A 110 4.23 18.30 -8.68
C LEU A 110 3.41 19.05 -9.73
N ALA A 111 3.59 20.37 -9.84
CA ALA A 111 2.88 21.19 -10.82
C ALA A 111 3.24 20.83 -12.27
N ALA A 112 4.44 20.30 -12.52
CA ALA A 112 4.88 19.88 -13.85
C ALA A 112 4.37 18.48 -14.26
N ARG A 113 3.71 17.73 -13.37
CA ARG A 113 3.26 16.36 -13.65
C ARG A 113 1.82 16.30 -14.15
N GLU A 114 1.59 15.47 -15.12
CA GLU A 114 0.24 15.01 -15.49
C GLU A 114 -0.12 13.79 -14.65
N ALA A 115 -0.75 14.03 -13.49
CA ALA A 115 -1.03 12.99 -12.51
C ALA A 115 -2.35 13.24 -11.77
N VAL A 116 -2.90 12.16 -11.22
CA VAL A 116 -4.05 12.23 -10.30
C VAL A 116 -3.55 12.67 -8.93
N SER A 117 -4.01 13.85 -8.48
CA SER A 117 -3.63 14.39 -7.17
C SER A 117 -4.41 13.74 -6.03
N ASN A 118 -3.70 13.32 -4.99
CA ASN A 118 -4.28 12.86 -3.72
C ASN A 118 -4.35 13.97 -2.65
N MET A 119 -4.00 15.21 -3.01
CA MET A 119 -4.00 16.36 -2.08
C MET A 119 -5.33 17.13 -2.07
N GLY A 120 -6.21 16.88 -3.03
CA GLY A 120 -7.53 17.48 -3.14
C GLY A 120 -8.65 16.43 -3.16
N PRO A 121 -8.71 15.48 -2.20
CA PRO A 121 -9.72 14.44 -2.18
C PRO A 121 -11.11 14.98 -1.85
N PRO A 122 -12.19 14.21 -2.06
CA PRO A 122 -13.53 14.58 -1.61
C PRO A 122 -13.63 14.60 -0.08
N LYS A 123 -14.75 15.08 0.42
CA LYS A 123 -15.13 15.11 1.85
C LYS A 123 -16.29 14.14 2.07
N ALA A 124 -16.44 13.63 3.28
CA ALA A 124 -17.67 12.99 3.73
C ALA A 124 -18.70 14.09 4.05
N ILE A 125 -19.72 14.25 3.20
CA ILE A 125 -20.78 15.25 3.29
C ILE A 125 -22.18 14.62 3.45
N GLY A 126 -22.23 13.30 3.52
CA GLY A 126 -23.45 12.51 3.71
C GLY A 126 -23.10 11.16 4.29
N GLU A 127 -24.11 10.31 4.47
CA GLU A 127 -23.92 8.98 5.04
C GLU A 127 -23.07 8.09 4.10
N VAL A 128 -21.97 7.57 4.65
CA VAL A 128 -21.08 6.65 3.95
C VAL A 128 -21.64 5.23 4.02
N ARG A 129 -21.96 4.67 2.86
CA ARG A 129 -22.45 3.29 2.70
C ARG A 129 -21.81 2.65 1.48
N SER A 130 -21.56 1.35 1.52
CA SER A 130 -21.18 0.59 0.33
C SER A 130 -22.28 0.69 -0.74
N LEU A 131 -21.87 0.87 -1.99
CA LEU A 131 -22.76 0.77 -3.17
C LEU A 131 -22.86 -0.67 -3.70
N GLY A 132 -22.43 -1.66 -2.92
CA GLY A 132 -22.41 -3.07 -3.26
C GLY A 132 -21.04 -3.57 -3.72
N THR A 133 -20.99 -4.86 -4.05
CA THR A 133 -19.73 -5.57 -4.35
C THR A 133 -19.40 -5.68 -5.83
N ALA A 134 -20.29 -5.23 -6.73
CA ALA A 134 -20.13 -5.42 -8.18
C ALA A 134 -18.79 -4.90 -8.73
N ALA A 135 -18.31 -3.77 -8.22
CA ALA A 135 -17.04 -3.19 -8.68
C ALA A 135 -15.82 -4.03 -8.28
N ILE A 136 -15.77 -4.53 -7.05
CA ILE A 136 -14.68 -5.40 -6.59
C ILE A 136 -14.79 -6.81 -7.18
N GLU A 137 -15.99 -7.31 -7.39
CA GLU A 137 -16.22 -8.58 -8.09
C GLU A 137 -15.71 -8.54 -9.53
N ALA A 138 -15.98 -7.44 -10.25
CA ALA A 138 -15.46 -7.22 -11.59
C ALA A 138 -13.92 -7.14 -11.60
N GLU A 139 -13.33 -6.41 -10.65
CA GLU A 139 -11.87 -6.32 -10.52
C GLU A 139 -11.21 -7.68 -10.23
N CYS A 140 -11.82 -8.49 -9.37
CA CYS A 140 -11.38 -9.87 -9.11
C CYS A 140 -11.51 -10.75 -10.34
N ALA A 141 -12.60 -10.64 -11.08
CA ALA A 141 -12.83 -11.43 -12.30
C ALA A 141 -11.85 -11.05 -13.42
N ASP A 142 -11.60 -9.76 -13.63
CA ASP A 142 -10.60 -9.29 -14.59
C ASP A 142 -9.18 -9.77 -14.23
N PHE A 143 -8.84 -9.79 -12.95
CA PHE A 143 -7.54 -10.30 -12.51
C PHE A 143 -7.42 -11.81 -12.75
N GLN A 144 -8.45 -12.58 -12.44
CA GLN A 144 -8.47 -14.02 -12.75
C GLN A 144 -8.36 -14.27 -14.26
N ALA A 145 -9.13 -13.53 -15.06
CA ALA A 145 -9.05 -13.64 -16.53
C ALA A 145 -7.63 -13.32 -17.05
N ALA A 146 -6.97 -12.31 -16.51
CA ALA A 146 -5.60 -11.97 -16.87
C ALA A 146 -4.60 -13.07 -16.50
N LEU A 147 -4.77 -13.73 -15.34
CA LEU A 147 -3.94 -14.90 -14.94
C LEU A 147 -4.15 -16.07 -15.92
N ASP A 148 -5.39 -16.39 -16.23
CA ASP A 148 -5.74 -17.50 -17.14
C ASP A 148 -5.22 -17.25 -18.57
N GLU A 149 -5.44 -16.05 -19.12
CA GLU A 149 -5.01 -15.68 -20.48
C GLU A 149 -3.48 -15.61 -20.62
N THR A 150 -2.77 -15.21 -19.57
CA THR A 150 -1.30 -15.08 -19.61
C THR A 150 -0.58 -16.37 -19.23
N GLY A 151 -1.26 -17.31 -18.59
CA GLY A 151 -0.66 -18.48 -17.99
C GLY A 151 0.24 -18.14 -16.79
N ALA A 152 0.13 -16.92 -16.25
CA ALA A 152 0.92 -16.49 -15.11
C ALA A 152 0.46 -17.20 -13.84
N HIS A 153 1.41 -17.62 -13.03
CA HIS A 153 1.14 -18.31 -11.79
C HIS A 153 1.89 -17.66 -10.63
N PHE A 154 1.13 -17.11 -9.67
CA PHE A 154 1.65 -16.64 -8.40
C PHE A 154 1.47 -17.71 -7.32
N ALA A 155 2.43 -17.81 -6.41
CA ALA A 155 2.34 -18.71 -5.27
C ALA A 155 1.10 -18.40 -4.39
N GLU A 156 0.83 -17.10 -4.21
CA GLU A 156 -0.39 -16.55 -3.57
C GLU A 156 -0.70 -15.18 -4.18
N PRO A 157 -1.72 -15.06 -5.04
CA PRO A 157 -2.13 -13.74 -5.54
C PRO A 157 -2.82 -12.92 -4.45
N PHE A 158 -2.65 -11.58 -4.50
CA PHE A 158 -3.29 -10.66 -3.56
C PHE A 158 -4.00 -9.50 -4.23
N LEU A 159 -4.92 -8.86 -3.51
CA LEU A 159 -5.48 -7.56 -3.85
C LEU A 159 -5.35 -6.59 -2.69
N THR A 160 -5.14 -5.32 -3.02
CA THR A 160 -5.06 -4.23 -2.05
C THR A 160 -6.44 -3.66 -1.74
N ALA A 161 -6.61 -3.13 -0.54
CA ALA A 161 -7.72 -2.25 -0.18
C ALA A 161 -7.24 -1.18 0.81
N PRO A 162 -7.81 0.03 0.77
CA PRO A 162 -7.45 1.05 1.75
C PRO A 162 -7.98 0.71 3.13
N SER A 163 -7.28 1.13 4.18
CA SER A 163 -7.77 1.09 5.54
C SER A 163 -8.93 2.09 5.75
N PRO A 164 -9.79 1.90 6.76
CA PRO A 164 -10.74 2.95 7.16
C PRO A 164 -10.01 4.22 7.62
N GLY A 165 -8.84 4.11 8.21
CA GLY A 165 -8.06 5.23 8.72
C GLY A 165 -7.48 6.12 7.62
N ILE A 166 -6.97 5.58 6.50
CA ILE A 166 -6.49 6.42 5.39
C ILE A 166 -7.66 7.20 4.75
N ILE A 167 -8.84 6.60 4.66
CA ILE A 167 -10.02 7.31 4.15
C ILE A 167 -10.42 8.41 5.11
N ALA A 168 -10.49 8.13 6.42
CA ALA A 168 -10.83 9.14 7.44
C ALA A 168 -9.83 10.29 7.49
N GLY A 169 -8.51 10.00 7.42
CA GLY A 169 -7.46 11.02 7.42
C GLY A 169 -7.39 11.83 6.13
N ALA A 170 -7.68 11.20 4.98
CA ALA A 170 -7.62 11.85 3.68
C ALA A 170 -8.90 12.55 3.28
N MET A 171 -10.08 11.99 3.57
CA MET A 171 -11.39 12.51 3.17
C MET A 171 -12.07 13.13 4.39
N LYS A 172 -11.92 14.46 4.55
CA LYS A 172 -12.39 15.21 5.72
C LYS A 172 -13.84 14.91 6.08
N ASN A 173 -14.07 14.60 7.36
CA ASN A 173 -15.42 14.46 7.90
C ASN A 173 -16.13 15.84 8.01
N GLU A 174 -17.27 16.01 7.35
CA GLU A 174 -18.19 17.13 7.47
C GLU A 174 -19.66 16.68 7.70
N TYR A 175 -19.85 15.38 8.03
CA TYR A 175 -21.20 14.83 8.23
C TYR A 175 -21.39 14.18 9.60
N TYR A 176 -20.43 13.39 10.07
CA TYR A 176 -20.55 12.67 11.34
C TYR A 176 -20.14 13.53 12.52
N ASP A 177 -20.82 13.35 13.66
CA ASP A 177 -20.59 14.11 14.89
C ASP A 177 -19.22 13.84 15.55
N SER A 178 -18.60 12.69 15.24
CA SER A 178 -17.29 12.31 15.78
C SER A 178 -16.43 11.53 14.76
N GLU A 179 -15.13 11.47 15.04
CA GLU A 179 -14.17 10.65 14.27
C GLU A 179 -14.50 9.14 14.41
N GLU A 180 -14.91 8.70 15.61
CA GLU A 180 -15.29 7.33 15.90
C GLU A 180 -16.51 6.89 15.08
N ALA A 181 -17.54 7.74 14.99
CA ALA A 181 -18.72 7.46 14.17
C ALA A 181 -18.37 7.36 12.68
N TYR A 182 -17.47 8.22 12.20
CA TYR A 182 -17.00 8.18 10.82
C TYR A 182 -16.18 6.92 10.54
N LEU A 183 -15.23 6.57 11.41
CA LEU A 183 -14.43 5.34 11.30
C LEU A 183 -15.32 4.09 11.30
N ALA A 184 -16.31 4.02 12.17
CA ALA A 184 -17.25 2.90 12.25
C ALA A 184 -18.06 2.75 10.95
N ALA A 185 -18.53 3.86 10.37
CA ALA A 185 -19.25 3.85 9.09
C ALA A 185 -18.33 3.37 7.94
N LEU A 186 -17.07 3.83 7.91
CA LEU A 186 -16.09 3.39 6.93
C LEU A 186 -15.76 1.90 7.07
N GLY A 187 -15.52 1.41 8.29
CA GLY A 187 -15.26 -0.01 8.56
C GLY A 187 -16.43 -0.89 8.08
N THR A 188 -17.65 -0.49 8.39
CA THR A 188 -18.88 -1.18 7.92
C THR A 188 -18.98 -1.19 6.39
N ALA A 189 -18.69 -0.06 5.73
CA ALA A 189 -18.79 0.04 4.28
C ALA A 189 -17.70 -0.75 3.54
N LEU A 190 -16.49 -0.88 4.13
CA LEU A 190 -15.35 -1.61 3.55
C LEU A 190 -15.46 -3.13 3.73
N LYS A 191 -16.16 -3.58 4.77
CA LYS A 191 -16.24 -5.01 5.13
C LYS A 191 -16.60 -5.91 3.96
N ALA A 192 -17.63 -5.55 3.19
CA ALA A 192 -18.09 -6.34 2.07
C ALA A 192 -17.03 -6.44 0.94
N GLU A 193 -16.22 -5.40 0.72
CA GLU A 193 -15.11 -5.42 -0.22
C GLU A 193 -13.99 -6.37 0.26
N TYR A 194 -13.62 -6.31 1.54
CA TYR A 194 -12.63 -7.19 2.15
C TYR A 194 -13.03 -8.67 2.07
N GLU A 195 -14.26 -8.97 2.47
CA GLU A 195 -14.83 -10.32 2.40
C GLU A 195 -14.88 -10.85 0.96
N THR A 196 -15.20 -10.00 -0.02
CA THR A 196 -15.22 -10.38 -1.44
C THR A 196 -13.84 -10.76 -1.94
N ILE A 197 -12.80 -9.97 -1.65
CA ILE A 197 -11.43 -10.26 -2.04
C ILE A 197 -11.00 -11.64 -1.53
N VAL A 198 -11.19 -11.89 -0.24
CA VAL A 198 -10.80 -13.15 0.38
C VAL A 198 -11.68 -14.32 -0.09
N GLY A 199 -12.97 -14.09 -0.26
CA GLY A 199 -13.92 -15.07 -0.78
C GLY A 199 -13.61 -15.52 -2.22
N ARG A 200 -12.92 -14.68 -3.01
CA ARG A 200 -12.41 -15.02 -4.35
C ARG A 200 -11.07 -15.76 -4.32
N GLY A 201 -10.52 -16.05 -3.14
CA GLY A 201 -9.28 -16.80 -2.96
C GLY A 201 -8.01 -15.96 -2.92
N TYR A 202 -8.10 -14.64 -2.98
CA TYR A 202 -6.95 -13.74 -2.90
C TYR A 202 -6.55 -13.45 -1.44
N LEU A 203 -5.27 -13.13 -1.21
CA LEU A 203 -4.89 -12.44 0.02
C LEU A 203 -5.42 -11.01 -0.02
N LEU A 204 -5.87 -10.52 1.12
CA LEU A 204 -6.19 -9.11 1.32
C LEU A 204 -4.96 -8.37 1.86
N GLN A 205 -4.50 -7.34 1.17
CA GLN A 205 -3.57 -6.37 1.74
C GLN A 205 -4.31 -5.10 2.12
N LEU A 206 -4.26 -4.72 3.39
CA LEU A 206 -4.73 -3.41 3.84
C LEU A 206 -3.61 -2.39 3.76
N ASP A 207 -3.80 -1.33 2.97
CA ASP A 207 -2.87 -0.22 2.90
C ASP A 207 -3.22 0.82 3.96
N CYS A 208 -2.38 0.90 4.98
CA CYS A 208 -2.59 1.68 6.20
C CYS A 208 -1.47 2.71 6.44
N PRO A 209 -1.17 3.61 5.49
CA PRO A 209 -0.18 4.67 5.75
C PRO A 209 -0.63 5.61 6.86
N ASP A 210 -1.92 5.71 7.13
CA ASP A 210 -2.52 6.49 8.21
C ASP A 210 -1.97 6.12 9.59
N LEU A 211 -1.61 4.87 9.82
CA LEU A 211 -1.06 4.39 11.10
C LEU A 211 0.34 4.97 11.41
N ALA A 212 0.98 5.63 10.44
CA ALA A 212 2.26 6.32 10.62
C ALA A 212 2.25 7.74 10.03
N LEU A 213 1.84 7.91 8.77
CA LEU A 213 1.86 9.16 8.02
C LEU A 213 1.06 10.29 8.70
N GLU A 214 -0.11 9.98 9.27
CA GLU A 214 -0.99 11.02 9.83
C GLU A 214 -0.36 11.73 11.05
N ARG A 215 0.69 11.14 11.67
CA ARG A 215 1.47 11.81 12.73
C ARG A 215 2.02 13.15 12.27
N HIS A 216 2.55 13.24 11.07
CA HIS A 216 3.12 14.48 10.52
C HIS A 216 2.21 15.21 9.50
N LEU A 217 0.94 14.76 9.40
CA LEU A 217 -0.12 15.42 8.64
C LEU A 217 -1.21 15.97 9.57
N SER A 218 -2.23 15.15 9.85
CA SER A 218 -3.41 15.59 10.61
C SER A 218 -3.13 15.83 12.09
N TYR A 219 -2.13 15.12 12.65
CA TYR A 219 -1.73 15.16 14.06
C TYR A 219 -0.42 15.92 14.32
N GLN A 220 0.09 16.68 13.34
CA GLN A 220 1.41 17.33 13.45
C GLN A 220 1.51 18.36 14.59
N ASP A 221 0.40 18.99 15.01
CA ASP A 221 0.32 20.00 16.07
C ASP A 221 -0.25 19.42 17.38
N ARG A 222 -0.43 18.12 17.48
CA ARG A 222 -1.03 17.47 18.65
C ARG A 222 0.01 16.67 19.42
N PRO A 223 -0.22 16.40 20.72
CA PRO A 223 0.59 15.44 21.47
C PRO A 223 0.66 14.08 20.79
N LEU A 224 1.76 13.34 20.98
CA LEU A 224 1.89 11.99 20.44
C LEU A 224 0.74 11.07 20.89
N GLY A 225 0.30 11.20 22.16
CA GLY A 225 -0.81 10.39 22.70
C GLY A 225 -2.12 10.52 21.92
N ASP A 226 -2.42 11.71 21.37
CA ASP A 226 -3.62 11.90 20.54
C ASP A 226 -3.53 11.10 19.24
N PHE A 227 -2.34 11.06 18.64
CA PHE A 227 -2.09 10.26 17.45
C PHE A 227 -2.14 8.77 17.76
N LEU A 228 -1.53 8.32 18.86
CA LEU A 228 -1.60 6.91 19.28
C LEU A 228 -3.05 6.48 19.54
N GLY A 229 -3.86 7.33 20.17
CA GLY A 229 -5.30 7.09 20.33
C GLY A 229 -6.05 6.98 18.99
N PHE A 230 -5.66 7.72 17.96
CA PHE A 230 -6.18 7.53 16.60
C PHE A 230 -5.77 6.16 16.04
N VAL A 231 -4.50 5.77 16.17
CA VAL A 231 -4.01 4.45 15.74
C VAL A 231 -4.80 3.31 16.41
N GLU A 232 -5.07 3.42 17.72
CA GLU A 232 -5.89 2.45 18.47
C GLU A 232 -7.31 2.32 17.88
N ARG A 233 -7.98 3.45 17.62
CA ARG A 233 -9.32 3.45 17.03
C ARG A 233 -9.34 2.85 15.63
N VAL A 234 -8.33 3.15 14.81
CA VAL A 234 -8.21 2.56 13.46
C VAL A 234 -8.00 1.06 13.54
N VAL A 235 -7.09 0.57 14.39
CA VAL A 235 -6.85 -0.88 14.56
C VAL A 235 -8.12 -1.58 15.04
N ALA A 236 -8.84 -1.01 16.01
CA ALA A 236 -10.12 -1.57 16.47
C ALA A 236 -11.17 -1.64 15.34
N THR A 237 -11.23 -0.60 14.50
CA THR A 237 -12.13 -0.56 13.33
C THR A 237 -11.73 -1.60 12.28
N ILE A 238 -10.44 -1.78 12.01
CA ILE A 238 -9.93 -2.82 11.11
C ILE A 238 -10.35 -4.20 11.64
N ASN A 239 -10.11 -4.51 12.92
CA ASN A 239 -10.47 -5.79 13.51
C ASN A 239 -11.98 -6.07 13.39
N SER A 240 -12.82 -5.07 13.62
CA SER A 240 -14.27 -5.19 13.41
C SER A 240 -14.63 -5.47 11.94
N ALA A 241 -13.96 -4.84 10.98
CA ALA A 241 -14.19 -5.08 9.56
C ALA A 241 -13.70 -6.47 9.10
N LEU A 242 -12.70 -7.03 9.80
CA LEU A 242 -12.11 -8.34 9.51
C LEU A 242 -12.78 -9.52 10.27
N GLU A 243 -13.81 -9.30 11.10
CA GLU A 243 -14.35 -10.30 12.02
C GLU A 243 -14.69 -11.67 11.38
N ASN A 244 -15.01 -11.71 10.08
CA ASN A 244 -15.35 -12.92 9.33
C ASN A 244 -14.19 -13.42 8.45
N ILE A 245 -13.02 -12.81 8.50
CA ILE A 245 -11.88 -13.13 7.64
C ILE A 245 -10.78 -13.78 8.49
N PRO A 246 -10.29 -14.97 8.11
CA PRO A 246 -9.17 -15.59 8.79
C PRO A 246 -7.93 -14.68 8.75
N ARG A 247 -7.25 -14.49 9.89
CA ARG A 247 -6.09 -13.57 9.99
C ARG A 247 -4.96 -13.92 9.02
N ASP A 248 -4.76 -15.19 8.72
CA ASP A 248 -3.74 -15.67 7.79
C ASP A 248 -4.05 -15.36 6.31
N ARG A 249 -5.21 -14.77 6.02
CA ARG A 249 -5.59 -14.25 4.70
C ARG A 249 -5.36 -12.76 4.56
N VAL A 250 -4.91 -12.07 5.60
CA VAL A 250 -4.75 -10.61 5.64
C VAL A 250 -3.32 -10.23 5.96
N ARG A 251 -2.77 -9.25 5.21
CA ARG A 251 -1.53 -8.55 5.52
C ARG A 251 -1.75 -7.06 5.58
N LEU A 252 -1.05 -6.37 6.46
CA LEU A 252 -1.21 -4.95 6.74
C LEU A 252 0.06 -4.20 6.37
N HIS A 253 -0.03 -3.31 5.37
CA HIS A 253 1.08 -2.46 4.94
C HIS A 253 1.01 -1.11 5.65
N VAL A 254 2.07 -0.76 6.36
CA VAL A 254 2.24 0.52 7.06
C VAL A 254 3.46 1.24 6.50
N CYS A 255 3.28 2.49 6.10
CA CYS A 255 4.38 3.34 5.66
C CYS A 255 4.17 4.79 6.09
N TRP A 256 5.22 5.58 6.00
CA TRP A 256 5.23 7.01 6.37
C TRP A 256 4.91 7.94 5.20
N GLY A 257 4.38 7.40 4.12
CA GLY A 257 4.04 8.12 2.90
C GLY A 257 5.04 7.91 1.77
N ASN A 258 4.51 7.77 0.56
CA ASN A 258 5.29 7.52 -0.65
C ASN A 258 5.71 8.84 -1.32
N TYR A 259 6.69 9.52 -0.75
CA TYR A 259 7.28 10.74 -1.30
C TYR A 259 8.77 10.82 -0.95
N GLU A 260 9.57 11.35 -1.87
CA GLU A 260 10.96 11.67 -1.60
C GLU A 260 11.02 12.98 -0.82
N GLY A 261 11.39 12.89 0.45
CA GLY A 261 11.40 14.03 1.35
C GLY A 261 12.28 13.81 2.58
N PRO A 262 12.32 14.79 3.48
CA PRO A 262 13.17 14.74 4.68
C PRO A 262 12.80 13.60 5.65
N HIS A 263 11.52 13.31 5.82
CA HIS A 263 11.02 12.26 6.73
C HIS A 263 11.50 12.39 8.19
N ASP A 264 11.99 13.56 8.60
CA ASP A 264 12.56 13.78 9.94
C ASP A 264 11.51 14.11 11.01
N CYS A 265 10.23 14.15 10.62
CA CYS A 265 9.08 14.28 11.50
C CYS A 265 8.28 12.98 11.65
N ASP A 266 8.76 11.88 11.07
CA ASP A 266 8.09 10.59 11.12
C ASP A 266 8.09 10.01 12.54
N VAL A 267 6.99 9.37 12.93
CA VAL A 267 6.90 8.64 14.19
C VAL A 267 7.78 7.38 14.12
N PRO A 268 8.58 7.07 15.15
CA PRO A 268 9.32 5.81 15.21
C PRO A 268 8.39 4.58 15.19
N LEU A 269 8.78 3.51 14.49
CA LEU A 269 8.03 2.26 14.49
C LEU A 269 7.84 1.71 15.91
N ALA A 270 8.82 1.89 16.78
CA ALA A 270 8.76 1.44 18.18
C ALA A 270 7.60 2.07 18.97
N ASP A 271 7.14 3.27 18.61
CA ASP A 271 6.05 3.95 19.31
C ASP A 271 4.67 3.44 18.87
N ILE A 272 4.54 2.99 17.61
CA ILE A 272 3.26 2.55 17.02
C ILE A 272 3.10 1.03 16.98
N LEU A 273 4.19 0.26 16.91
CA LEU A 273 4.13 -1.20 16.80
C LEU A 273 3.36 -1.88 17.96
N PRO A 274 3.44 -1.43 19.23
CA PRO A 274 2.65 -2.03 20.31
C PRO A 274 1.14 -2.00 20.07
N ILE A 275 0.65 -1.03 19.31
CA ILE A 275 -0.77 -0.90 18.93
C ILE A 275 -1.03 -1.67 17.64
N ILE A 276 -0.21 -1.46 16.61
CA ILE A 276 -0.39 -2.06 15.28
C ILE A 276 -0.41 -3.60 15.36
N ARG A 277 0.43 -4.20 16.21
CA ARG A 277 0.47 -5.66 16.40
C ARG A 277 -0.82 -6.26 16.96
N GLN A 278 -1.74 -5.44 17.45
CA GLN A 278 -3.07 -5.86 17.91
C GLN A 278 -4.06 -6.02 16.74
N ALA A 279 -3.67 -5.66 15.52
CA ALA A 279 -4.47 -5.94 14.34
C ALA A 279 -4.55 -7.45 14.09
N ASP A 280 -5.76 -7.94 13.83
CA ASP A 280 -6.03 -9.35 13.57
C ASP A 280 -5.64 -9.76 12.16
N VAL A 281 -4.33 -9.74 11.89
CA VAL A 281 -3.71 -10.02 10.59
C VAL A 281 -2.57 -11.02 10.72
N GLY A 282 -2.33 -11.79 9.66
CA GLY A 282 -1.27 -12.80 9.62
C GLY A 282 0.09 -12.26 9.15
N GLY A 283 0.17 -11.02 8.68
CA GLY A 283 1.44 -10.44 8.27
C GLY A 283 1.48 -8.92 8.33
N PHE A 284 2.66 -8.38 8.63
CA PHE A 284 2.93 -6.96 8.66
C PHE A 284 3.97 -6.59 7.62
N PHE A 285 3.71 -5.55 6.87
CA PHE A 285 4.56 -5.06 5.80
C PHE A 285 5.09 -3.67 6.15
N PHE A 286 6.42 -3.55 6.32
CA PHE A 286 7.09 -2.30 6.65
C PHE A 286 8.24 -1.98 5.69
N PRO A 287 8.51 -0.69 5.39
CA PRO A 287 9.61 -0.25 4.55
C PRO A 287 10.92 -0.22 5.36
N PHE A 288 11.96 -0.92 4.87
CA PHE A 288 13.30 -0.94 5.46
C PHE A 288 14.41 -0.67 4.43
N ALA A 289 14.07 -0.28 3.19
CA ALA A 289 15.07 0.06 2.18
C ALA A 289 15.49 1.52 2.23
N ASN A 290 14.56 2.45 2.50
CA ASN A 290 14.87 3.87 2.54
C ASN A 290 15.76 4.22 3.75
N PRO A 291 16.68 5.20 3.61
CA PRO A 291 17.68 5.47 4.64
C PRO A 291 17.09 5.97 5.96
N ARG A 292 15.86 6.49 5.97
CA ARG A 292 15.20 6.98 7.18
C ARG A 292 14.74 5.84 8.09
N HIS A 293 14.21 4.77 7.49
CA HIS A 293 13.59 3.65 8.21
C HIS A 293 14.43 2.35 8.19
N ALA A 294 15.57 2.35 7.47
CA ALA A 294 16.42 1.17 7.30
C ALA A 294 16.97 0.54 8.60
N HIS A 295 16.85 1.22 9.74
CA HIS A 295 17.28 0.73 11.04
C HIS A 295 16.16 0.14 11.88
N GLU A 296 14.89 0.37 11.51
CA GLU A 296 13.72 0.09 12.36
C GLU A 296 13.38 -1.41 12.48
N TYR A 297 13.89 -2.26 11.58
CA TYR A 297 13.77 -3.72 11.73
C TYR A 297 14.24 -4.24 13.10
N ARG A 298 15.17 -3.52 13.78
CA ARG A 298 15.66 -3.87 15.11
C ARG A 298 14.60 -3.85 16.20
N VAL A 299 13.44 -3.26 15.93
CA VAL A 299 12.34 -3.24 16.90
C VAL A 299 11.87 -4.67 17.22
N PHE A 300 11.95 -5.60 16.25
CA PHE A 300 11.52 -7.00 16.43
C PHE A 300 12.39 -7.79 17.41
N GLU A 301 13.63 -7.37 17.66
CA GLU A 301 14.48 -7.96 18.70
C GLU A 301 13.92 -7.76 20.11
N LYS A 302 13.15 -6.67 20.31
CA LYS A 302 12.58 -6.27 21.61
C LYS A 302 11.07 -6.47 21.71
N LEU A 303 10.39 -6.36 20.59
CA LEU A 303 8.93 -6.48 20.43
C LEU A 303 8.62 -7.54 19.38
N PRO A 304 8.85 -8.82 19.66
CA PRO A 304 8.58 -9.88 18.71
C PRO A 304 7.08 -9.95 18.37
N LEU A 305 6.79 -10.34 17.15
CA LEU A 305 5.44 -10.68 16.73
C LEU A 305 5.08 -12.11 17.14
N ASP A 306 3.79 -12.45 17.08
CA ASP A 306 3.32 -13.80 17.33
C ASP A 306 3.96 -14.79 16.34
N ASP A 307 4.16 -16.05 16.74
CA ASP A 307 4.90 -17.06 15.96
C ASP A 307 4.24 -17.42 14.61
N ASP A 308 2.94 -17.17 14.47
CA ASP A 308 2.17 -17.40 13.25
C ASP A 308 2.14 -16.17 12.33
N GLN A 309 2.64 -15.02 12.78
CA GLN A 309 2.69 -13.78 12.00
C GLN A 309 3.97 -13.67 11.17
N LEU A 310 3.85 -13.10 9.98
CA LEU A 310 4.94 -12.88 9.02
C LEU A 310 5.37 -11.41 8.99
N ILE A 311 6.63 -11.19 8.63
CA ILE A 311 7.13 -9.87 8.24
C ILE A 311 7.35 -9.85 6.73
N ILE A 312 6.69 -8.92 6.06
CA ILE A 312 7.00 -8.56 4.70
C ILE A 312 7.94 -7.35 4.77
N ALA A 313 9.20 -7.56 4.42
CA ALA A 313 10.24 -6.53 4.53
C ALA A 313 10.38 -5.76 3.23
N GLY A 314 10.13 -4.46 3.25
CA GLY A 314 10.51 -3.56 2.17
C GLY A 314 12.04 -3.48 2.09
N VAL A 315 12.63 -4.05 1.05
CA VAL A 315 14.09 -4.10 0.84
C VAL A 315 14.49 -3.45 -0.49
N ILE A 316 13.51 -2.95 -1.23
CA ILE A 316 13.66 -2.16 -2.46
C ILE A 316 13.02 -0.79 -2.24
N ASP A 317 13.77 0.28 -2.45
CA ASP A 317 13.23 1.65 -2.44
C ASP A 317 12.34 1.91 -3.67
N SER A 318 11.19 2.51 -3.45
CA SER A 318 10.21 2.81 -4.51
C SER A 318 10.24 4.27 -5.01
N LEU A 319 11.23 5.07 -4.59
CA LEU A 319 11.28 6.51 -4.87
C LEU A 319 12.46 6.94 -5.74
N THR A 320 13.54 6.14 -5.79
CA THR A 320 14.78 6.46 -6.51
C THR A 320 14.98 5.56 -7.72
N ASN A 321 15.68 6.09 -8.75
CA ASN A 321 16.03 5.32 -9.95
C ASN A 321 17.34 4.52 -9.80
N PHE A 322 17.87 4.36 -8.61
CA PHE A 322 18.93 3.38 -8.35
C PHE A 322 18.35 1.97 -8.41
N VAL A 323 18.91 1.10 -9.25
CA VAL A 323 18.66 -0.33 -9.17
C VAL A 323 19.54 -0.90 -8.07
N GLU A 324 18.96 -1.47 -7.04
CA GLU A 324 19.69 -2.07 -5.94
C GLU A 324 20.56 -3.23 -6.43
N HIS A 325 21.80 -3.32 -5.94
CA HIS A 325 22.61 -4.50 -6.17
C HIS A 325 22.01 -5.69 -5.41
N PRO A 326 21.88 -6.89 -6.03
CA PRO A 326 21.27 -8.07 -5.38
C PRO A 326 21.92 -8.42 -4.03
N GLU A 327 23.23 -8.24 -3.89
CA GLU A 327 23.95 -8.40 -2.62
C GLU A 327 23.44 -7.48 -1.51
N ALA A 328 23.17 -6.20 -1.85
CA ALA A 328 22.62 -5.23 -0.88
C ALA A 328 21.17 -5.58 -0.50
N VAL A 329 20.40 -6.16 -1.41
CA VAL A 329 19.07 -6.67 -1.14
C VAL A 329 19.14 -7.87 -0.19
N ALA A 330 20.05 -8.83 -0.46
CA ALA A 330 20.30 -9.98 0.40
C ALA A 330 20.69 -9.56 1.82
N ASP A 331 21.63 -8.61 1.96
CA ASP A 331 22.05 -8.09 3.27
C ASP A 331 20.89 -7.48 4.07
N ARG A 332 19.95 -6.80 3.40
CA ARG A 332 18.74 -6.24 4.06
C ARG A 332 17.82 -7.36 4.53
N ILE A 333 17.57 -8.38 3.72
CA ILE A 333 16.76 -9.54 4.07
C ILE A 333 17.34 -10.26 5.28
N GLU A 334 18.65 -10.56 5.26
CA GLU A 334 19.34 -11.25 6.36
C GLU A 334 19.24 -10.49 7.69
N ARG A 335 19.37 -9.15 7.66
CA ARG A 335 19.21 -8.31 8.87
C ARG A 335 17.81 -8.42 9.46
N VAL A 336 16.77 -8.39 8.61
CA VAL A 336 15.39 -8.56 9.07
C VAL A 336 15.17 -9.98 9.60
N ALA A 337 15.66 -11.01 8.90
CA ALA A 337 15.55 -12.39 9.32
C ALA A 337 16.23 -12.64 10.68
N ALA A 338 17.40 -12.04 10.90
CA ALA A 338 18.09 -12.11 12.17
C ALA A 338 17.31 -11.44 13.31
N ALA A 339 16.70 -10.28 13.06
CA ALA A 339 15.91 -9.56 14.05
C ALA A 339 14.57 -10.27 14.39
N VAL A 340 13.97 -10.93 13.40
CA VAL A 340 12.75 -11.74 13.58
C VAL A 340 13.06 -13.08 14.26
N GLY A 341 14.28 -13.60 14.09
CA GLY A 341 14.75 -14.86 14.67
C GLY A 341 14.33 -16.12 13.89
N ASP A 342 13.56 -15.97 12.82
CA ASP A 342 13.12 -17.07 11.95
C ASP A 342 13.01 -16.59 10.49
N PRO A 343 13.91 -17.02 9.58
CA PRO A 343 13.88 -16.61 8.19
C PRO A 343 12.65 -17.11 7.42
N HIS A 344 12.02 -18.20 7.85
CA HIS A 344 10.78 -18.70 7.25
C HIS A 344 9.60 -17.75 7.41
N ARG A 345 9.70 -16.80 8.32
CA ARG A 345 8.69 -15.78 8.61
C ARG A 345 8.92 -14.47 7.84
N VAL A 346 9.95 -14.41 6.99
CA VAL A 346 10.30 -13.19 6.23
C VAL A 346 9.97 -13.37 4.76
N ILE A 347 9.26 -12.39 4.19
CA ILE A 347 9.01 -12.25 2.76
C ILE A 347 9.66 -10.95 2.31
N ALA A 348 10.35 -10.95 1.18
CA ALA A 348 11.01 -9.76 0.64
C ALA A 348 10.06 -8.97 -0.26
N GLY A 349 9.98 -7.65 -0.08
CA GLY A 349 9.11 -6.76 -0.83
C GLY A 349 9.71 -5.40 -1.15
N THR A 350 8.88 -4.47 -1.62
CA THR A 350 9.23 -3.08 -1.90
C THR A 350 8.75 -2.16 -0.76
N ASP A 351 9.44 -1.05 -0.52
CA ASP A 351 9.06 -0.11 0.56
C ASP A 351 7.63 0.42 0.43
N CYS A 352 7.20 0.70 -0.81
CA CYS A 352 5.86 1.16 -1.13
C CYS A 352 5.49 0.78 -2.57
N GLY A 353 4.31 1.18 -3.04
CA GLY A 353 3.92 1.06 -4.44
C GLY A 353 4.69 2.03 -5.35
N PHE A 354 4.85 1.66 -6.62
CA PHE A 354 5.58 2.49 -7.59
C PHE A 354 4.71 3.58 -8.25
N ASP A 355 3.38 3.44 -8.24
CA ASP A 355 2.45 4.42 -8.83
C ASP A 355 1.14 4.49 -8.04
N THR A 356 1.23 4.95 -6.78
CA THR A 356 0.12 4.96 -5.80
C THR A 356 -1.08 5.80 -6.20
N SER A 357 -0.89 6.79 -7.07
CA SER A 357 -1.93 7.48 -7.84
C SER A 357 -1.45 7.62 -9.26
N ALA A 358 -2.32 7.49 -10.23
CA ALA A 358 -1.97 7.45 -11.65
C ALA A 358 -1.10 8.64 -12.08
N GLY A 359 0.12 8.38 -12.52
CA GLY A 359 1.13 9.36 -12.92
C GLY A 359 1.96 9.97 -11.77
N MET A 360 1.77 9.52 -10.53
CA MET A 360 2.57 10.00 -9.39
C MET A 360 3.89 9.23 -9.20
N GLY A 361 4.09 8.13 -9.93
CA GLY A 361 5.32 7.34 -9.89
C GLY A 361 6.57 8.19 -10.14
N ARG A 362 7.65 7.93 -9.38
CA ARG A 362 8.92 8.65 -9.48
C ARG A 362 10.01 7.84 -10.18
N VAL A 363 9.85 6.53 -10.20
CA VAL A 363 10.80 5.60 -10.82
C VAL A 363 10.35 5.34 -12.26
N ALA A 364 11.29 5.40 -13.20
CA ALA A 364 11.01 5.07 -14.59
C ALA A 364 10.55 3.61 -14.72
N GLU A 365 9.60 3.35 -15.62
CA GLU A 365 8.96 2.04 -15.72
C GLU A 365 9.96 0.89 -15.92
N ASP A 366 10.93 1.06 -16.81
CA ASP A 366 11.97 0.06 -17.08
C ASP A 366 12.88 -0.19 -15.88
N VAL A 367 13.15 0.87 -15.09
CA VAL A 367 13.90 0.77 -13.82
C VAL A 367 13.09 0.03 -12.77
N VAL A 368 11.76 0.20 -12.70
CA VAL A 368 10.91 -0.59 -11.78
C VAL A 368 11.10 -2.08 -12.02
N TRP A 369 11.08 -2.53 -13.27
CA TRP A 369 11.24 -3.95 -13.59
C TRP A 369 12.66 -4.45 -13.30
N ALA A 370 13.69 -3.63 -13.50
CA ALA A 370 15.05 -3.94 -13.09
C ALA A 370 15.18 -4.08 -11.57
N LYS A 371 14.54 -3.20 -10.80
CA LYS A 371 14.50 -3.27 -9.32
C LYS A 371 13.80 -4.56 -8.82
N LEU A 372 12.68 -4.95 -9.44
CA LEU A 372 11.97 -6.17 -9.08
C LEU A 372 12.79 -7.44 -9.45
N LYS A 373 13.56 -7.43 -10.53
CA LYS A 373 14.53 -8.50 -10.82
C LYS A 373 15.63 -8.56 -9.76
N ALA A 374 16.18 -7.40 -9.37
CA ALA A 374 17.19 -7.33 -8.31
C ALA A 374 16.63 -7.83 -6.97
N LEU A 375 15.34 -7.60 -6.69
CA LEU A 375 14.64 -8.18 -5.54
C LEU A 375 14.68 -9.71 -5.58
N ALA A 376 14.28 -10.32 -6.71
CA ALA A 376 14.26 -11.77 -6.87
C ALA A 376 15.65 -12.39 -6.78
N GLU A 377 16.65 -11.76 -7.41
CA GLU A 377 18.05 -12.19 -7.33
C GLU A 377 18.61 -12.08 -5.89
N GLY A 378 18.31 -10.98 -5.19
CA GLY A 378 18.73 -10.79 -3.81
C GLY A 378 18.05 -11.76 -2.84
N ALA A 379 16.77 -12.08 -3.06
CA ALA A 379 16.04 -13.08 -2.29
C ALA A 379 16.66 -14.49 -2.47
N LYS A 380 17.09 -14.81 -3.70
CA LYS A 380 17.81 -16.07 -3.98
C LYS A 380 19.13 -16.14 -3.20
N ILE A 381 19.96 -15.09 -3.26
CA ILE A 381 21.23 -15.01 -2.51
C ILE A 381 20.99 -15.15 -1.00
N ALA A 382 20.00 -14.45 -0.46
CA ALA A 382 19.65 -14.54 0.95
C ALA A 382 19.20 -15.94 1.35
N SER A 383 18.42 -16.63 0.48
CA SER A 383 17.98 -18.02 0.72
C SER A 383 19.16 -18.98 0.86
N GLU A 384 20.13 -18.86 -0.04
CA GLU A 384 21.36 -19.68 -0.02
C GLU A 384 22.18 -19.42 1.28
N ARG A 385 22.33 -18.16 1.69
CA ARG A 385 23.06 -17.78 2.90
C ARG A 385 22.37 -18.18 4.20
N LEU A 386 21.04 -18.10 4.21
CA LEU A 386 20.19 -18.52 5.35
C LEU A 386 19.94 -20.03 5.37
N ARG A 387 20.43 -20.76 4.36
CA ARG A 387 20.28 -22.22 4.23
C ARG A 387 18.82 -22.67 4.23
N LEU A 388 17.97 -21.94 3.51
CA LEU A 388 16.60 -22.36 3.22
C LEU A 388 16.62 -23.34 2.04
N GLY A 389 16.00 -24.52 2.20
CA GLY A 389 15.97 -25.59 1.19
C GLY A 389 16.74 -26.83 1.60
#